data_726e1b52334c80f06c1277e0701d40ab
#
_entry.id   726e1b52334c80f06c1277e0701d40ab
#
_cell.length_a   1.000
_cell.length_b   1.000
_cell.length_c   1.000
_cell.angle_alpha   90.00
_cell.angle_beta   90.00
_cell.angle_gamma   90.00
#
_symmetry.space_group_name_H-M   'P 1'
#
loop_
_entity.id
_entity.type
_entity.pdbx_description
1 polymer ?
#
loop_
_entity_poly.entity_id
_entity_poly.type
_entity_poly.pdbx_seq_one_letter_code
_entity_poly.pdbx_strand_id
1 'polypeptide(L)'
;WKFVRDKSKDSAIPNFMTFEDKTANNGNDISGLFAEYFSSVYVSDSKVVSDYVGHNFLEVFDGGLKITLSNVFQAINKLKTSCSSGPDGVPSILLKKCICTLTVPLFLLFEASLNECKFPDWWKNSYVIPIFKSGSRTKVENYRGVCNQSIIPKILDEIVSTQLQWMSYSI
;
A
#
# COMPACT_ATOMS: atom_id res chain seq x y z
N TRP A 1 7.59 13.73 -15.19
CA TRP A 1 8.11 13.72 -13.81
C TRP A 1 8.49 15.11 -13.28
N LYS A 2 8.96 16.06 -14.10
CA LYS A 2 9.23 17.45 -13.69
C LYS A 2 7.96 18.14 -13.21
N PHE A 3 6.85 17.96 -13.93
CA PHE A 3 5.53 18.50 -13.57
C PHE A 3 4.99 18.01 -12.21
N VAL A 4 5.22 16.72 -11.87
CA VAL A 4 4.83 16.16 -10.57
C VAL A 4 5.74 16.68 -9.46
N ARG A 5 7.03 16.85 -9.74
CA ARG A 5 8.03 17.38 -8.79
C ARG A 5 7.82 18.87 -8.49
N ASP A 6 7.39 19.67 -9.47
CA ASP A 6 7.09 21.09 -9.28
C ASP A 6 5.77 21.29 -8.49
N LYS A 7 4.80 20.38 -8.64
CA LYS A 7 3.59 20.35 -7.77
C LYS A 7 3.88 19.91 -6.33
N SER A 8 4.93 19.16 -6.07
CA SER A 8 5.29 18.73 -4.71
C SER A 8 5.90 19.84 -3.85
N LYS A 9 6.39 20.93 -4.45
CA LYS A 9 6.90 22.10 -3.72
C LYS A 9 5.79 22.93 -3.08
N ASP A 10 4.57 22.85 -3.61
CA ASP A 10 3.37 23.55 -3.08
C ASP A 10 2.42 22.60 -2.32
N SER A 11 2.90 21.46 -1.87
CA SER A 11 2.06 20.38 -1.31
C SER A 11 1.67 20.57 0.16
N ALA A 12 2.00 21.70 0.77
CA ALA A 12 1.59 21.96 2.15
C ALA A 12 0.05 22.02 2.23
N ILE A 13 -0.51 21.20 3.14
CA ILE A 13 -1.92 21.28 3.49
C ILE A 13 -2.14 22.62 4.19
N PRO A 14 -3.17 23.42 3.80
CA PRO A 14 -3.48 24.67 4.47
C PRO A 14 -3.76 24.47 5.97
N ASN A 15 -3.45 25.50 6.77
CA ASN A 15 -3.74 25.50 8.20
C ASN A 15 -5.24 25.65 8.51
N PHE A 16 -6.07 25.83 7.50
CA PHE A 16 -7.53 25.89 7.62
C PHE A 16 -8.15 25.01 6.55
N MET A 17 -9.00 24.08 6.98
CA MET A 17 -9.68 23.14 6.10
C MET A 17 -11.17 23.06 6.43
N THR A 18 -11.97 22.72 5.42
CA THR A 18 -13.43 22.58 5.54
C THR A 18 -13.89 21.26 4.94
N PHE A 19 -14.90 20.66 5.56
CA PHE A 19 -15.64 19.51 5.06
C PHE A 19 -17.10 19.65 5.48
N GLU A 20 -18.00 19.76 4.50
CA GLU A 20 -19.42 20.09 4.75
C GLU A 20 -19.54 21.35 5.63
N ASP A 21 -20.21 21.26 6.78
CA ASP A 21 -20.40 22.36 7.73
C ASP A 21 -19.29 22.45 8.80
N LYS A 22 -18.27 21.56 8.73
CA LYS A 22 -17.17 21.48 9.69
C LYS A 22 -15.96 22.26 9.21
N THR A 23 -15.28 22.90 10.15
CA THR A 23 -14.04 23.63 9.91
C THR A 23 -12.95 23.17 10.90
N ALA A 24 -11.70 23.12 10.44
CA ALA A 24 -10.56 22.78 11.27
C ALA A 24 -9.38 23.72 10.99
N ASN A 25 -8.64 24.07 12.03
CA ASN A 25 -7.51 25.01 11.98
C ASN A 25 -6.24 24.49 12.66
N ASN A 26 -6.23 23.24 13.10
CA ASN A 26 -5.05 22.56 13.66
C ASN A 26 -4.86 21.19 13.01
N GLY A 27 -3.64 20.65 13.10
CA GLY A 27 -3.27 19.42 12.40
C GLY A 27 -4.09 18.19 12.79
N ASN A 28 -4.47 18.06 14.05
CA ASN A 28 -5.26 16.92 14.53
C ASN A 28 -6.68 16.96 13.98
N ASP A 29 -7.35 18.11 14.07
CA ASP A 29 -8.72 18.27 13.57
C ASP A 29 -8.75 18.17 12.04
N ILE A 30 -7.75 18.74 11.34
CA ILE A 30 -7.60 18.60 9.88
C ILE A 30 -7.45 17.13 9.49
N SER A 31 -6.63 16.36 10.20
CA SER A 31 -6.50 14.92 9.94
C SER A 31 -7.82 14.17 10.20
N GLY A 32 -8.59 14.60 11.20
CA GLY A 32 -9.93 14.09 11.48
C GLY A 32 -10.91 14.34 10.33
N LEU A 33 -10.93 15.56 9.75
CA LEU A 33 -11.76 15.86 8.58
C LEU A 33 -11.41 14.99 7.37
N PHE A 34 -10.10 14.77 7.11
CA PHE A 34 -9.68 13.87 6.04
C PHE A 34 -10.09 12.42 6.31
N ALA A 35 -9.96 11.95 7.55
CA ALA A 35 -10.38 10.60 7.91
C ALA A 35 -11.89 10.40 7.72
N GLU A 36 -12.70 11.36 8.11
CA GLU A 36 -14.14 11.36 7.92
C GLU A 36 -14.51 11.33 6.43
N TYR A 37 -13.94 12.23 5.64
CA TYR A 37 -14.17 12.27 4.20
C TYR A 37 -13.75 10.97 3.49
N PHE A 38 -12.53 10.50 3.74
CA PHE A 38 -12.08 9.26 3.10
C PHE A 38 -12.91 8.05 3.53
N SER A 39 -13.35 7.99 4.79
CA SER A 39 -14.25 6.92 5.25
C SER A 39 -15.62 6.98 4.56
N SER A 40 -16.16 8.19 4.29
CA SER A 40 -17.47 8.34 3.65
C SER A 40 -17.51 7.87 2.20
N VAL A 41 -16.36 7.89 1.50
CA VAL A 41 -16.28 7.44 0.09
C VAL A 41 -15.99 5.94 -0.04
N TYR A 42 -15.68 5.24 1.04
CA TYR A 42 -15.56 3.79 1.02
C TYR A 42 -16.95 3.15 1.12
N VAL A 43 -17.30 2.40 0.09
CA VAL A 43 -18.50 1.55 0.13
C VAL A 43 -18.14 0.28 0.89
N SER A 44 -18.87 -0.02 1.96
CA SER A 44 -18.73 -1.31 2.65
C SER A 44 -19.31 -2.40 1.77
N ASP A 45 -18.47 -3.10 1.03
CA ASP A 45 -18.85 -4.26 0.22
C ASP A 45 -19.16 -5.48 1.12
N SER A 46 -20.31 -5.49 1.76
CA SER A 46 -20.82 -6.69 2.43
C SER A 46 -21.35 -7.76 1.45
N LYS A 47 -21.44 -7.45 0.15
CA LYS A 47 -22.04 -8.35 -0.86
C LYS A 47 -21.09 -8.95 -1.89
N VAL A 48 -19.90 -8.40 -2.10
CA VAL A 48 -19.03 -8.82 -3.21
C VAL A 48 -18.17 -10.03 -2.87
N VAL A 49 -17.88 -10.30 -1.59
CA VAL A 49 -16.98 -11.40 -1.19
C VAL A 49 -17.66 -12.77 -1.32
N SER A 50 -19.00 -12.88 -1.23
CA SER A 50 -19.69 -14.17 -1.27
C SER A 50 -19.73 -14.80 -2.68
N ASP A 51 -19.76 -13.99 -3.74
CA ASP A 51 -19.93 -14.51 -5.10
C ASP A 51 -18.61 -14.95 -5.75
N TYR A 52 -17.47 -14.46 -5.24
CA TYR A 52 -16.14 -14.84 -5.75
C TYR A 52 -15.49 -16.04 -5.04
N VAL A 53 -16.00 -16.45 -3.89
CA VAL A 53 -15.49 -17.62 -3.13
C VAL A 53 -15.95 -18.97 -3.75
N GLY A 54 -16.90 -18.95 -4.67
CA GLY A 54 -17.47 -20.17 -5.28
C GLY A 54 -16.71 -20.77 -6.46
N HIS A 55 -15.74 -20.08 -7.04
CA HIS A 55 -14.87 -20.63 -8.06
C HIS A 55 -13.52 -20.99 -7.45
N ASN A 56 -13.15 -22.26 -7.51
CA ASN A 56 -11.86 -22.79 -7.08
C ASN A 56 -10.70 -22.03 -7.71
N PHE A 57 -10.37 -20.87 -7.16
CA PHE A 57 -9.19 -20.09 -7.59
C PHE A 57 -7.91 -20.93 -7.51
N LEU A 58 -7.92 -21.96 -6.66
CA LEU A 58 -6.81 -22.90 -6.49
C LEU A 58 -6.68 -23.92 -7.64
N GLU A 59 -7.77 -24.22 -8.37
CA GLU A 59 -7.72 -25.16 -9.51
C GLU A 59 -7.18 -24.51 -10.80
N VAL A 60 -7.21 -23.17 -10.90
CA VAL A 60 -6.68 -22.45 -12.06
C VAL A 60 -5.15 -22.40 -12.06
N PHE A 61 -4.52 -22.62 -10.91
CA PHE A 61 -3.07 -22.57 -10.74
C PHE A 61 -2.53 -23.99 -10.49
N ASP A 62 -2.38 -24.77 -11.54
CA ASP A 62 -1.70 -26.06 -11.52
C ASP A 62 -0.19 -25.88 -11.22
N GLY A 63 0.12 -25.68 -9.95
CA GLY A 63 1.47 -25.42 -9.46
C GLY A 63 1.58 -24.40 -8.34
N GLY A 64 0.53 -23.61 -8.05
CA GLY A 64 0.48 -22.63 -6.96
C GLY A 64 1.52 -21.50 -7.11
N LEU A 65 1.31 -20.42 -6.32
CA LEU A 65 2.32 -19.36 -6.17
C LEU A 65 3.53 -19.91 -5.39
N LYS A 66 4.69 -19.99 -6.03
CA LYS A 66 5.93 -20.44 -5.39
C LYS A 66 6.89 -19.28 -5.21
N ILE A 67 7.16 -18.92 -3.96
CA ILE A 67 8.21 -17.95 -3.64
C ILE A 67 9.55 -18.68 -3.55
N THR A 68 10.61 -18.03 -4.01
CA THR A 68 11.99 -18.49 -3.88
C THR A 68 12.83 -17.42 -3.18
N LEU A 69 13.95 -17.83 -2.61
CA LEU A 69 14.93 -16.87 -2.05
C LEU A 69 15.38 -15.84 -3.10
N SER A 70 15.52 -16.25 -4.36
CA SER A 70 15.88 -15.37 -5.47
C SER A 70 14.81 -14.30 -5.72
N ASN A 71 13.51 -14.67 -5.65
CA ASN A 71 12.43 -13.69 -5.81
C ASN A 71 12.48 -12.61 -4.72
N VAL A 72 12.67 -13.02 -3.47
CA VAL A 72 12.77 -12.08 -2.33
C VAL A 72 14.00 -11.18 -2.47
N PHE A 73 15.15 -11.75 -2.78
CA PHE A 73 16.38 -10.99 -3.00
C PHE A 73 16.22 -9.95 -4.12
N GLN A 74 15.67 -10.36 -5.27
CA GLN A 74 15.45 -9.45 -6.41
C GLN A 74 14.45 -8.36 -6.10
N ALA A 75 13.34 -8.67 -5.40
CA ALA A 75 12.34 -7.70 -5.01
C ALA A 75 12.92 -6.64 -4.05
N ILE A 76 13.73 -7.05 -3.05
CA ILE A 76 14.43 -6.11 -2.17
C ILE A 76 15.42 -5.26 -2.96
N ASN A 77 16.16 -5.85 -3.88
CA ASN A 77 17.16 -5.13 -4.67
C ASN A 77 16.53 -4.06 -5.60
N LYS A 78 15.34 -4.31 -6.13
CA LYS A 78 14.58 -3.36 -6.94
C LYS A 78 14.02 -2.16 -6.15
N LEU A 79 13.91 -2.23 -4.83
CA LEU A 79 13.36 -1.13 -4.03
C LEU A 79 14.14 0.16 -4.28
N LYS A 80 13.42 1.28 -4.34
CA LYS A 80 14.05 2.61 -4.29
C LYS A 80 14.59 2.84 -2.89
N THR A 81 15.84 3.28 -2.80
CA THR A 81 16.46 3.64 -1.52
C THR A 81 15.78 4.87 -0.94
N SER A 82 15.12 4.72 0.20
CA SER A 82 14.43 5.79 0.90
C SER A 82 14.56 5.63 2.41
N CYS A 83 14.64 6.75 3.10
CA CYS A 83 14.57 6.79 4.57
C CYS A 83 13.11 6.85 5.07
N SER A 84 12.13 7.06 4.16
CA SER A 84 10.72 7.04 4.52
C SER A 84 10.28 5.61 4.84
N SER A 85 9.45 5.47 5.86
CA SER A 85 8.85 4.20 6.29
C SER A 85 7.32 4.24 6.20
N GLY A 86 6.71 3.08 6.21
CA GLY A 86 5.27 2.91 6.45
C GLY A 86 4.96 2.86 7.95
N PRO A 87 3.77 2.36 8.32
CA PRO A 87 3.35 2.22 9.73
C PRO A 87 4.26 1.37 10.60
N ASP A 88 5.01 0.43 10.02
CA ASP A 88 5.97 -0.44 10.71
C ASP A 88 7.30 0.25 11.09
N GLY A 89 7.51 1.49 10.62
CA GLY A 89 8.74 2.23 10.89
C GLY A 89 9.98 1.70 10.14
N VAL A 90 9.85 0.71 9.26
CA VAL A 90 10.96 0.08 8.54
C VAL A 90 11.22 0.79 7.21
N PRO A 91 12.34 1.52 7.03
CA PRO A 91 12.66 2.17 5.78
C PRO A 91 13.31 1.20 4.77
N SER A 92 13.10 1.42 3.47
CA SER A 92 13.66 0.56 2.41
C SER A 92 15.19 0.53 2.40
N ILE A 93 15.85 1.59 2.84
CA ILE A 93 17.32 1.63 2.97
C ILE A 93 17.85 0.56 3.92
N LEU A 94 17.11 0.27 5.02
CA LEU A 94 17.50 -0.76 5.98
C LEU A 94 17.46 -2.14 5.32
N LEU A 95 16.36 -2.47 4.63
CA LEU A 95 16.22 -3.74 3.93
C LEU A 95 17.30 -3.94 2.87
N LYS A 96 17.61 -2.89 2.09
CA LYS A 96 18.65 -2.96 1.08
C LYS A 96 20.05 -3.15 1.67
N LYS A 97 20.34 -2.47 2.77
CA LYS A 97 21.65 -2.59 3.46
C LYS A 97 21.82 -3.96 4.12
N CYS A 98 20.74 -4.56 4.60
CA CYS A 98 20.74 -5.85 5.28
C CYS A 98 20.22 -7.00 4.40
N ILE A 99 20.24 -6.84 3.07
CA ILE A 99 19.63 -7.78 2.12
C ILE A 99 20.09 -9.23 2.33
N CYS A 100 21.38 -9.45 2.51
CA CYS A 100 21.93 -10.80 2.70
C CYS A 100 21.41 -11.48 3.97
N THR A 101 21.18 -10.71 5.03
CA THR A 101 20.69 -11.24 6.32
C THR A 101 19.17 -11.39 6.33
N LEU A 102 18.45 -10.47 5.68
CA LEU A 102 16.99 -10.41 5.75
C LEU A 102 16.28 -11.27 4.69
N THR A 103 16.97 -11.67 3.62
CA THR A 103 16.35 -12.47 2.55
C THR A 103 15.75 -13.78 3.08
N VAL A 104 16.48 -14.53 3.90
CA VAL A 104 16.00 -15.82 4.44
C VAL A 104 14.83 -15.65 5.40
N PRO A 105 14.89 -14.80 6.43
CA PRO A 105 13.74 -14.57 7.31
C PRO A 105 12.48 -14.08 6.58
N LEU A 106 12.63 -13.18 5.61
CA LEU A 106 11.50 -12.69 4.82
C LEU A 106 10.93 -13.78 3.92
N PHE A 107 11.78 -14.62 3.31
CA PHE A 107 11.32 -15.76 2.54
C PHE A 107 10.45 -16.69 3.38
N LEU A 108 10.92 -17.11 4.57
CA LEU A 108 10.17 -17.98 5.47
C LEU A 108 8.84 -17.35 5.91
N LEU A 109 8.84 -16.04 6.18
CA LEU A 109 7.64 -15.31 6.57
C LEU A 109 6.62 -15.26 5.43
N PHE A 110 7.06 -14.99 4.20
CA PHE A 110 6.20 -14.95 3.02
C PHE A 110 5.67 -16.34 2.66
N GLU A 111 6.52 -17.36 2.74
CA GLU A 111 6.11 -18.74 2.52
C GLU A 111 5.04 -19.18 3.52
N ALA A 112 5.23 -18.89 4.82
CA ALA A 112 4.23 -19.16 5.84
C ALA A 112 2.91 -18.43 5.59
N SER A 113 2.97 -17.12 5.22
CA SER A 113 1.79 -16.33 4.89
C SER A 113 0.98 -16.93 3.74
N LEU A 114 1.64 -17.39 2.67
CA LEU A 114 0.98 -18.02 1.53
C LEU A 114 0.43 -19.41 1.86
N ASN A 115 1.21 -20.26 2.55
CA ASN A 115 0.79 -21.61 2.90
C ASN A 115 -0.40 -21.62 3.85
N GLU A 116 -0.45 -20.66 4.79
CA GLU A 116 -1.56 -20.53 5.72
C GLU A 116 -2.74 -19.71 5.15
N CYS A 117 -2.60 -19.16 3.95
CA CYS A 117 -3.55 -18.18 3.36
C CYS A 117 -3.88 -17.03 4.32
N LYS A 118 -2.91 -16.60 5.12
CA LYS A 118 -3.06 -15.54 6.11
C LYS A 118 -2.17 -14.35 5.77
N PHE A 119 -2.81 -13.20 5.60
CA PHE A 119 -2.09 -11.93 5.51
C PHE A 119 -2.00 -11.32 6.92
N PRO A 120 -0.80 -11.11 7.47
CA PRO A 120 -0.64 -10.59 8.83
C PRO A 120 -1.37 -9.26 9.04
N ASP A 121 -2.04 -9.09 10.20
CA ASP A 121 -2.85 -7.90 10.46
C ASP A 121 -2.01 -6.61 10.47
N TRP A 122 -0.77 -6.67 10.92
CA TRP A 122 0.16 -5.54 10.87
C TRP A 122 0.44 -5.04 9.45
N TRP A 123 0.36 -5.90 8.45
CA TRP A 123 0.58 -5.54 7.05
C TRP A 123 -0.65 -4.88 6.41
N LYS A 124 -1.82 -5.03 7.02
CA LYS A 124 -3.06 -4.38 6.57
C LYS A 124 -3.11 -2.90 6.90
N ASN A 125 -2.23 -2.43 7.79
CA ASN A 125 -2.15 -1.03 8.18
C ASN A 125 -1.42 -0.20 7.12
N SER A 126 -1.95 0.97 6.81
CA SER A 126 -1.34 1.94 5.92
C SER A 126 -1.61 3.37 6.40
N TYR A 127 -0.70 4.29 6.11
CA TYR A 127 -1.00 5.71 6.22
C TYR A 127 -1.78 6.16 4.99
N VAL A 128 -2.83 6.93 5.18
CA VAL A 128 -3.54 7.61 4.08
C VAL A 128 -3.03 9.04 3.98
N ILE A 129 -2.36 9.35 2.88
CA ILE A 129 -1.75 10.66 2.64
C ILE A 129 -2.65 11.43 1.69
N PRO A 130 -3.20 12.60 2.11
CA PRO A 130 -4.01 13.44 1.23
C PRO A 130 -3.14 14.12 0.17
N ILE A 131 -3.47 13.91 -1.10
CA ILE A 131 -2.81 14.53 -2.26
C ILE A 131 -3.81 15.44 -2.95
N PHE A 132 -3.48 16.73 -3.07
CA PHE A 132 -4.34 17.70 -3.73
C PHE A 132 -4.59 17.33 -5.20
N LYS A 133 -5.85 17.34 -5.61
CA LYS A 133 -6.29 17.03 -6.98
C LYS A 133 -6.52 18.29 -7.81
N SER A 134 -7.47 19.14 -7.38
CA SER A 134 -7.88 20.34 -8.11
C SER A 134 -8.89 21.13 -7.27
N GLY A 135 -9.19 22.38 -7.64
CA GLY A 135 -10.19 23.22 -6.97
C GLY A 135 -9.62 24.04 -5.81
N SER A 136 -10.42 24.30 -4.77
CA SER A 136 -9.96 25.00 -3.57
C SER A 136 -9.15 24.06 -2.69
N ARG A 137 -7.96 24.51 -2.26
CA ARG A 137 -7.08 23.77 -1.36
C ARG A 137 -7.62 23.64 0.07
N THR A 138 -8.60 24.48 0.42
CA THR A 138 -9.20 24.46 1.76
C THR A 138 -10.29 23.41 1.92
N LYS A 139 -10.72 22.75 0.84
CA LYS A 139 -11.75 21.72 0.86
C LYS A 139 -11.16 20.33 0.81
N VAL A 140 -11.51 19.46 1.76
CA VAL A 140 -10.96 18.08 1.82
C VAL A 140 -11.39 17.22 0.64
N GLU A 141 -12.56 17.48 0.03
CA GLU A 141 -13.07 16.76 -1.15
C GLU A 141 -12.20 16.95 -2.39
N ASN A 142 -11.36 17.97 -2.40
CA ASN A 142 -10.43 18.25 -3.48
C ASN A 142 -9.09 17.48 -3.35
N TYR A 143 -9.03 16.54 -2.41
CA TYR A 143 -7.87 15.68 -2.19
C TYR A 143 -8.18 14.21 -2.48
N ARG A 144 -7.14 13.46 -2.81
CA ARG A 144 -7.18 11.99 -2.95
C ARG A 144 -6.41 11.37 -1.81
N GLY A 145 -6.96 10.32 -1.20
CA GLY A 145 -6.23 9.49 -0.26
C GLY A 145 -5.30 8.54 -1.01
N VAL A 146 -4.00 8.66 -0.76
CA VAL A 146 -2.99 7.72 -1.27
C VAL A 146 -2.50 6.87 -0.12
N CYS A 147 -2.72 5.55 -0.22
CA CYS A 147 -2.27 4.60 0.79
C CYS A 147 -0.74 4.42 0.71
N ASN A 148 -0.07 4.64 1.83
CA ASN A 148 1.35 4.34 2.00
C ASN A 148 1.49 3.14 2.93
N GLN A 149 1.61 1.96 2.34
CA GLN A 149 1.83 0.70 3.05
C GLN A 149 3.26 0.59 3.57
N SER A 150 3.45 -0.31 4.54
CA SER A 150 4.76 -0.79 4.96
C SER A 150 5.52 -1.45 3.81
N ILE A 151 6.85 -1.45 3.91
CA ILE A 151 7.68 -1.93 2.80
C ILE A 151 7.69 -3.46 2.66
N ILE A 152 7.55 -4.19 3.76
CA ILE A 152 7.56 -5.66 3.76
C ILE A 152 6.38 -6.22 2.96
N PRO A 153 5.10 -5.85 3.21
CA PRO A 153 3.99 -6.30 2.38
C PRO A 153 4.13 -5.87 0.91
N LYS A 154 4.70 -4.70 0.59
CA LYS A 154 4.99 -4.31 -0.79
C LYS A 154 5.93 -5.26 -1.51
N ILE A 155 6.90 -5.85 -0.81
CA ILE A 155 7.80 -6.85 -1.39
C ILE A 155 7.01 -8.11 -1.75
N LEU A 156 6.13 -8.58 -0.87
CA LEU A 156 5.27 -9.72 -1.15
C LEU A 156 4.34 -9.44 -2.33
N ASP A 157 3.68 -8.29 -2.35
CA ASP A 157 2.79 -7.85 -3.45
C ASP A 157 3.54 -7.81 -4.80
N GLU A 158 4.78 -7.31 -4.84
CA GLU A 158 5.62 -7.29 -6.05
C GLU A 158 5.93 -8.70 -6.55
N ILE A 159 6.26 -9.64 -5.64
CA ILE A 159 6.56 -11.02 -5.98
C ILE A 159 5.32 -11.71 -6.55
N VAL A 160 4.18 -11.59 -5.86
CA VAL A 160 2.91 -12.20 -6.26
C VAL A 160 2.42 -11.62 -7.58
N SER A 161 2.40 -10.31 -7.73
CA SER A 161 1.94 -9.65 -8.96
C SER A 161 2.82 -10.01 -10.17
N THR A 162 4.13 -10.13 -9.98
CA THR A 162 5.05 -10.55 -11.05
C THR A 162 4.73 -11.96 -11.49
N GLN A 163 4.47 -12.90 -10.59
CA GLN A 163 4.12 -14.28 -10.95
C GLN A 163 2.75 -14.36 -11.65
N LEU A 164 1.75 -13.63 -11.17
CA LEU A 164 0.44 -13.57 -11.80
C LEU A 164 0.49 -12.99 -13.21
N GLN A 165 1.32 -11.97 -13.44
CA GLN A 165 1.53 -11.43 -14.79
C GLN A 165 2.15 -12.47 -15.74
N TRP A 166 3.17 -13.21 -15.30
CA TRP A 166 3.76 -14.27 -16.11
C TRP A 166 2.75 -15.35 -16.50
N MET A 167 1.91 -15.75 -15.55
CA MET A 167 0.86 -16.74 -15.80
C MET A 167 -0.17 -16.25 -16.82
N SER A 168 -0.55 -14.97 -16.79
CA SER A 168 -1.51 -14.40 -17.76
C SER A 168 -0.99 -14.28 -19.19
N TYR A 169 0.34 -14.28 -19.39
CA TYR A 169 0.96 -14.29 -20.73
C TYR A 169 1.20 -15.69 -21.28
N SER A 170 1.00 -16.73 -20.48
CA SER A 170 1.24 -18.14 -20.85
C SER A 170 -0.04 -18.86 -21.28
N ILE A 171 -1.17 -18.17 -21.30
CA ILE A 171 -2.48 -18.61 -21.81
C ILE A 171 -2.73 -17.94 -23.14
#